data_576c46d142e4303ed9b63253e948538c
#
_entry.id   576c46d142e4303ed9b63253e948538c
#
_cell.length_a   1.000
_cell.length_b   1.000
_cell.length_c   1.000
_cell.angle_alpha   90.00
_cell.angle_beta   90.00
_cell.angle_gamma   90.00
#
_symmetry.space_group_name_H-M   'P 1'
#
loop_
_entity.id
_entity.type
_entity.pdbx_description
1 polymer ?
#
loop_
_entity_poly.entity_id
_entity_poly.type
_entity_poly.pdbx_seq_one_letter_code
_entity_poly.pdbx_strand_id
1 'polypeptide(L)'
;LTHSLEVSSVGMSLGNDISRRIIQKRPELKDTLFEEIGTIVSAACLAHDLGNPPFGHSGEKAIQTFFSEGAGQNLKSAVSSQFWDDITHYEGNANGFRILTHRFKGRRQGGFVMTYPMLAAIVKYPFASSLAGDHGKFGFFTSEAATYQKVADELGIRRLSAEGEPLRYARHPLVYMVEAADDICYEIMDIEDSHKLKILSFDETADLLLGFFDETTKNKIRQRIIDEELTDENEQVVYMRACVIGKLENECVKAFLD
;
A
#
# COMPACT_ATOMS: atom_id res chain seq x y z
N LEU A 1 -13.29 2.84 -1.92
CA LEU A 1 -13.13 2.78 -3.37
C LEU A 1 -12.44 4.04 -3.93
N THR A 2 -12.88 5.25 -3.54
CA THR A 2 -12.28 6.52 -4.01
C THR A 2 -10.80 6.60 -3.60
N HIS A 3 -10.50 6.37 -2.34
CA HIS A 3 -9.13 6.29 -1.83
C HIS A 3 -8.27 5.31 -2.65
N SER A 4 -8.71 4.06 -2.84
CA SER A 4 -7.94 3.08 -3.64
C SER A 4 -7.67 3.53 -5.08
N LEU A 5 -8.58 4.30 -5.70
CA LEU A 5 -8.39 4.87 -7.03
C LEU A 5 -7.35 5.99 -7.03
N GLU A 6 -7.33 6.83 -6.01
CA GLU A 6 -6.34 7.90 -5.86
C GLU A 6 -4.95 7.32 -5.57
N VAL A 7 -4.85 6.37 -4.62
CA VAL A 7 -3.59 5.64 -4.34
C VAL A 7 -3.07 4.95 -5.60
N SER A 8 -3.95 4.36 -6.39
CA SER A 8 -3.60 3.73 -7.67
C SER A 8 -3.05 4.74 -8.69
N SER A 9 -3.63 5.95 -8.75
CA SER A 9 -3.15 7.01 -9.64
C SER A 9 -1.76 7.51 -9.24
N VAL A 10 -1.54 7.79 -7.95
CA VAL A 10 -0.24 8.18 -7.40
C VAL A 10 0.78 7.07 -7.58
N GLY A 11 0.41 5.82 -7.27
CA GLY A 11 1.27 4.64 -7.45
C GLY A 11 1.70 4.44 -8.91
N MET A 12 0.78 4.66 -9.87
CA MET A 12 1.10 4.62 -11.29
C MET A 12 2.12 5.71 -11.66
N SER A 13 1.94 6.92 -11.16
CA SER A 13 2.85 8.04 -11.38
C SER A 13 4.26 7.73 -10.85
N LEU A 14 4.35 7.31 -9.59
CA LEU A 14 5.60 6.89 -8.95
C LEU A 14 6.31 5.79 -9.76
N GLY A 15 5.59 4.72 -10.10
CA GLY A 15 6.15 3.59 -10.85
C GLY A 15 6.62 3.98 -12.24
N ASN A 16 5.89 4.83 -12.96
CA ASN A 16 6.27 5.34 -14.28
C ASN A 16 7.53 6.21 -14.21
N ASP A 17 7.66 7.05 -13.18
CA ASP A 17 8.83 7.90 -13.00
C ASP A 17 10.08 7.08 -12.66
N ILE A 18 9.94 6.06 -11.81
CA ILE A 18 11.02 5.10 -11.50
C ILE A 18 11.44 4.37 -12.77
N SER A 19 10.48 3.78 -13.49
CA SER A 19 10.73 3.08 -14.76
C SER A 19 11.51 3.96 -15.73
N ARG A 20 11.03 5.19 -15.97
CA ARG A 20 11.68 6.16 -16.88
C ARG A 20 13.11 6.45 -16.46
N ARG A 21 13.38 6.71 -15.17
CA ARG A 21 14.74 7.02 -14.66
C ARG A 21 15.66 5.82 -14.70
N ILE A 22 15.16 4.61 -14.45
CA ILE A 22 15.94 3.37 -14.58
C ILE A 22 16.32 3.16 -16.05
N ILE A 23 15.38 3.25 -16.98
CA ILE A 23 15.62 3.06 -18.42
C ILE A 23 16.57 4.14 -18.97
N GLN A 24 16.50 5.39 -18.47
CA GLN A 24 17.47 6.42 -18.84
C GLN A 24 18.91 6.04 -18.43
N LYS A 25 19.10 5.40 -17.27
CA LYS A 25 20.41 4.91 -16.81
C LYS A 25 20.81 3.57 -17.46
N ARG A 26 19.84 2.78 -17.87
CA ARG A 26 19.98 1.41 -18.39
C ARG A 26 19.13 1.23 -19.65
N PRO A 27 19.54 1.81 -20.82
CA PRO A 27 18.74 1.79 -22.06
C PRO A 27 18.40 0.38 -22.57
N GLU A 28 19.18 -0.63 -22.19
CA GLU A 28 18.94 -2.03 -22.52
C GLU A 28 17.67 -2.61 -21.88
N LEU A 29 17.11 -1.92 -20.90
CA LEU A 29 15.84 -2.32 -20.24
C LEU A 29 14.62 -1.75 -20.96
N LYS A 30 14.81 -0.93 -21.99
CA LYS A 30 13.71 -0.47 -22.85
C LYS A 30 13.08 -1.67 -23.58
N ASP A 31 11.78 -1.58 -23.83
CA ASP A 31 10.98 -2.65 -24.45
C ASP A 31 10.96 -3.96 -23.61
N THR A 32 11.19 -3.86 -22.31
CA THR A 32 11.10 -4.96 -21.33
C THR A 32 9.99 -4.72 -20.30
N LEU A 33 9.77 -5.68 -19.40
CA LEU A 33 8.79 -5.56 -18.30
C LEU A 33 9.08 -4.41 -17.32
N PHE A 34 10.26 -3.76 -17.42
CA PHE A 34 10.54 -2.56 -16.62
C PHE A 34 9.65 -1.37 -17.00
N GLU A 35 9.08 -1.33 -18.20
CA GLU A 35 8.10 -0.32 -18.61
C GLU A 35 6.76 -0.49 -17.91
N GLU A 36 6.46 -1.67 -17.38
CA GLU A 36 5.21 -1.99 -16.70
C GLU A 36 5.21 -1.72 -15.18
N ILE A 37 6.29 -1.17 -14.63
CA ILE A 37 6.39 -0.91 -13.18
C ILE A 37 5.21 -0.06 -12.70
N GLY A 38 4.83 0.99 -13.45
CA GLY A 38 3.68 1.83 -13.11
C GLY A 38 2.36 1.05 -13.07
N THR A 39 2.13 0.18 -14.04
CA THR A 39 0.94 -0.68 -14.12
C THR A 39 0.90 -1.66 -12.95
N ILE A 40 2.05 -2.26 -12.59
CA ILE A 40 2.16 -3.20 -11.47
C ILE A 40 1.85 -2.50 -10.14
N VAL A 41 2.46 -1.35 -9.89
CA VAL A 41 2.26 -0.57 -8.65
C VAL A 41 0.82 -0.09 -8.57
N SER A 42 0.25 0.43 -9.66
CA SER A 42 -1.16 0.86 -9.74
C SER A 42 -2.12 -0.27 -9.38
N ALA A 43 -1.92 -1.47 -9.94
CA ALA A 43 -2.76 -2.63 -9.64
C ALA A 43 -2.62 -3.08 -8.18
N ALA A 44 -1.41 -3.03 -7.62
CA ALA A 44 -1.17 -3.32 -6.21
C ALA A 44 -1.87 -2.30 -5.29
N CYS A 45 -1.79 -1.02 -5.62
CA CYS A 45 -2.48 0.06 -4.92
C CYS A 45 -4.00 -0.10 -4.93
N LEU A 46 -4.60 -0.54 -6.06
CA LEU A 46 -6.04 -0.83 -6.11
C LEU A 46 -6.46 -1.92 -5.12
N ALA A 47 -5.55 -2.85 -4.82
CA ALA A 47 -5.84 -4.03 -4.01
C ALA A 47 -5.35 -3.93 -2.55
N HIS A 48 -4.60 -2.88 -2.18
CA HIS A 48 -3.88 -2.83 -0.89
C HIS A 48 -4.81 -2.97 0.31
N ASP A 49 -6.01 -2.38 0.25
CA ASP A 49 -7.00 -2.37 1.33
C ASP A 49 -8.04 -3.50 1.24
N LEU A 50 -7.95 -4.38 0.24
CA LEU A 50 -8.98 -5.38 -0.03
C LEU A 50 -9.23 -6.36 1.13
N GLY A 51 -8.24 -6.57 1.98
CA GLY A 51 -8.29 -7.50 3.11
C GLY A 51 -8.77 -6.87 4.42
N ASN A 52 -8.90 -5.57 4.50
CA ASN A 52 -9.29 -4.88 5.72
C ASN A 52 -10.71 -5.25 6.12
N PRO A 53 -10.94 -5.61 7.40
CA PRO A 53 -12.29 -5.83 7.91
C PRO A 53 -13.03 -4.48 8.09
N PRO A 54 -14.35 -4.50 8.26
CA PRO A 54 -15.11 -3.32 8.68
C PRO A 54 -14.45 -2.66 9.90
N PHE A 55 -14.35 -1.33 9.91
CA PHE A 55 -13.69 -0.53 10.94
C PHE A 55 -12.15 -0.70 11.02
N GLY A 56 -11.50 -1.22 9.98
CA GLY A 56 -10.04 -1.30 9.88
C GLY A 56 -9.37 -1.96 11.09
N HIS A 57 -8.39 -1.31 11.70
CA HIS A 57 -7.66 -1.84 12.86
C HIS A 57 -8.55 -2.19 14.07
N SER A 58 -9.65 -1.45 14.29
CA SER A 58 -10.61 -1.79 15.34
C SER A 58 -11.32 -3.10 15.05
N GLY A 59 -11.64 -3.35 13.78
CA GLY A 59 -12.19 -4.62 13.30
C GLY A 59 -11.20 -5.78 13.43
N GLU A 60 -9.93 -5.57 13.06
CA GLU A 60 -8.86 -6.56 13.28
C GLU A 60 -8.77 -6.94 14.76
N LYS A 61 -8.71 -5.92 15.63
CA LYS A 61 -8.65 -6.14 17.09
C LYS A 61 -9.85 -6.88 17.63
N ALA A 62 -11.05 -6.58 17.15
CA ALA A 62 -12.27 -7.29 17.54
C ALA A 62 -12.21 -8.78 17.15
N ILE A 63 -11.75 -9.10 15.94
CA ILE A 63 -11.56 -10.49 15.49
C ILE A 63 -10.51 -11.20 16.36
N GLN A 64 -9.36 -10.57 16.58
CA GLN A 64 -8.29 -11.11 17.43
C GLN A 64 -8.80 -11.40 18.85
N THR A 65 -9.48 -10.43 19.48
CA THR A 65 -10.03 -10.57 20.84
C THR A 65 -11.09 -11.69 20.92
N PHE A 66 -11.96 -11.81 19.91
CA PHE A 66 -12.93 -12.90 19.87
C PHE A 66 -12.26 -14.29 19.98
N PHE A 67 -11.16 -14.51 19.26
CA PHE A 67 -10.45 -15.79 19.30
C PHE A 67 -9.53 -15.90 20.52
N SER A 68 -8.78 -14.85 20.90
CA SER A 68 -7.80 -14.93 21.99
C SER A 68 -8.43 -14.89 23.39
N GLU A 69 -9.54 -14.19 23.59
CA GLU A 69 -10.13 -13.93 24.89
C GLU A 69 -11.62 -14.30 24.97
N GLY A 70 -12.30 -14.35 23.82
CA GLY A 70 -13.76 -14.59 23.73
C GLY A 70 -14.16 -16.03 23.51
N ALA A 71 -15.39 -16.22 23.02
CA ALA A 71 -15.97 -17.54 22.74
C ALA A 71 -15.20 -18.36 21.70
N GLY A 72 -14.42 -17.69 20.84
CA GLY A 72 -13.55 -18.34 19.85
C GLY A 72 -12.47 -19.24 20.45
N GLN A 73 -12.10 -19.06 21.74
CA GLN A 73 -11.16 -19.94 22.45
C GLN A 73 -11.57 -21.43 22.42
N ASN A 74 -12.86 -21.71 22.33
CA ASN A 74 -13.35 -23.08 22.24
C ASN A 74 -12.85 -23.83 20.99
N LEU A 75 -12.37 -23.13 19.98
CA LEU A 75 -11.82 -23.71 18.75
C LEU A 75 -10.34 -24.08 18.88
N LYS A 76 -9.63 -23.64 19.92
CA LYS A 76 -8.18 -23.81 20.08
C LYS A 76 -7.75 -25.29 19.99
N SER A 77 -8.50 -26.18 20.61
CA SER A 77 -8.19 -27.62 20.61
C SER A 77 -8.56 -28.34 19.30
N ALA A 78 -9.31 -27.69 18.43
CA ALA A 78 -9.79 -28.27 17.16
C ALA A 78 -8.93 -27.89 15.95
N VAL A 79 -7.93 -27.00 16.14
CA VAL A 79 -7.10 -26.48 15.04
C VAL A 79 -5.60 -26.65 15.36
N SER A 80 -4.73 -26.55 14.34
CA SER A 80 -3.29 -26.56 14.54
C SER A 80 -2.80 -25.27 15.23
N SER A 81 -1.62 -25.32 15.86
CA SER A 81 -1.00 -24.13 16.47
C SER A 81 -0.79 -23.00 15.46
N GLN A 82 -0.34 -23.31 14.24
CA GLN A 82 -0.13 -22.33 13.19
C GLN A 82 -1.44 -21.64 12.76
N PHE A 83 -2.52 -22.43 12.63
CA PHE A 83 -3.82 -21.84 12.32
C PHE A 83 -4.35 -21.00 13.50
N TRP A 84 -4.06 -21.43 14.74
CA TRP A 84 -4.39 -20.62 15.92
C TRP A 84 -3.67 -19.29 15.93
N ASP A 85 -2.37 -19.28 15.61
CA ASP A 85 -1.60 -18.03 15.46
C ASP A 85 -2.20 -17.14 14.37
N ASP A 86 -2.60 -17.70 13.22
CA ASP A 86 -3.23 -16.96 12.12
C ASP A 86 -4.49 -16.21 12.57
N ILE A 87 -5.39 -16.86 13.30
CA ILE A 87 -6.69 -16.28 13.67
C ILE A 87 -6.61 -15.35 14.90
N THR A 88 -5.67 -15.61 15.82
CA THR A 88 -5.48 -14.75 17.01
C THR A 88 -4.68 -13.50 16.71
N HIS A 89 -3.91 -13.47 15.61
CA HIS A 89 -3.20 -12.30 15.10
C HIS A 89 -3.83 -11.74 13.84
N TYR A 90 -5.06 -12.12 13.48
CA TYR A 90 -5.71 -11.73 12.23
C TYR A 90 -5.27 -10.35 11.73
N GLU A 91 -4.89 -10.25 10.46
CA GLU A 91 -4.26 -9.07 9.89
C GLU A 91 -4.80 -8.81 8.46
N GLY A 92 -5.18 -7.57 8.16
CA GLY A 92 -5.82 -7.18 6.91
C GLY A 92 -4.94 -7.41 5.68
N ASN A 93 -3.63 -7.13 5.75
CA ASN A 93 -2.74 -7.34 4.60
C ASN A 93 -2.64 -8.84 4.24
N ALA A 94 -2.52 -9.72 5.27
CA ALA A 94 -2.52 -11.16 5.04
C ALA A 94 -3.85 -11.65 4.45
N ASN A 95 -4.97 -11.08 4.89
CA ASN A 95 -6.28 -11.39 4.34
C ASN A 95 -6.43 -10.87 2.89
N GLY A 96 -5.85 -9.73 2.54
CA GLY A 96 -5.79 -9.23 1.18
C GLY A 96 -5.08 -10.20 0.24
N PHE A 97 -3.91 -10.69 0.63
CA PHE A 97 -3.18 -11.72 -0.12
C PHE A 97 -4.02 -13.00 -0.28
N ARG A 98 -4.70 -13.45 0.81
CA ARG A 98 -5.61 -14.60 0.75
C ARG A 98 -6.77 -14.38 -0.22
N ILE A 99 -7.47 -13.24 -0.16
CA ILE A 99 -8.59 -12.93 -1.05
C ILE A 99 -8.15 -13.03 -2.52
N LEU A 100 -6.97 -12.50 -2.85
CA LEU A 100 -6.46 -12.46 -4.21
C LEU A 100 -5.99 -13.83 -4.72
N THR A 101 -5.51 -14.71 -3.85
CA THR A 101 -4.88 -15.98 -4.24
C THR A 101 -5.73 -17.20 -3.95
N HIS A 102 -6.69 -17.10 -3.03
CA HIS A 102 -7.52 -18.23 -2.59
C HIS A 102 -8.39 -18.78 -3.72
N ARG A 103 -8.45 -20.12 -3.79
CA ARG A 103 -9.35 -20.81 -4.70
C ARG A 103 -10.75 -20.88 -4.12
N PHE A 104 -11.63 -20.01 -4.56
CA PHE A 104 -13.05 -20.10 -4.23
C PHE A 104 -13.71 -21.32 -4.88
N LYS A 105 -14.72 -21.89 -4.21
CA LYS A 105 -15.48 -23.03 -4.72
C LYS A 105 -16.00 -22.75 -6.14
N GLY A 106 -15.74 -23.67 -7.07
CA GLY A 106 -16.16 -23.55 -8.47
C GLY A 106 -15.28 -22.64 -9.35
N ARG A 107 -14.19 -22.09 -8.80
CA ARG A 107 -13.21 -21.27 -9.55
C ARG A 107 -11.95 -22.06 -9.87
N ARG A 108 -11.20 -21.58 -10.89
CA ARG A 108 -9.88 -22.13 -11.20
C ARG A 108 -8.87 -21.82 -10.06
N GLN A 109 -7.76 -22.52 -10.04
CA GLN A 109 -6.69 -22.27 -9.09
C GLN A 109 -6.04 -20.89 -9.34
N GLY A 110 -5.58 -20.22 -8.28
CA GLY A 110 -4.92 -18.91 -8.36
C GLY A 110 -5.83 -17.71 -8.10
N GLY A 111 -7.07 -17.92 -7.63
CA GLY A 111 -7.97 -16.82 -7.23
C GLY A 111 -8.26 -15.86 -8.38
N PHE A 112 -7.85 -14.61 -8.26
CA PHE A 112 -7.98 -13.56 -9.28
C PHE A 112 -6.95 -13.68 -10.41
N VAL A 113 -6.00 -14.63 -10.31
CA VAL A 113 -4.93 -14.86 -11.31
C VAL A 113 -4.09 -13.60 -11.54
N MET A 114 -3.66 -12.99 -10.44
CA MET A 114 -2.78 -11.81 -10.46
C MET A 114 -1.34 -12.18 -10.84
N THR A 115 -0.60 -11.24 -11.39
CA THR A 115 0.83 -11.45 -11.67
C THR A 115 1.66 -11.52 -10.38
N TYR A 116 2.76 -12.25 -10.38
CA TYR A 116 3.62 -12.38 -9.20
C TYR A 116 4.20 -11.05 -8.73
N PRO A 117 4.69 -10.14 -9.61
CA PRO A 117 5.16 -8.83 -9.15
C PRO A 117 4.09 -8.01 -8.42
N MET A 118 2.84 -8.04 -8.90
CA MET A 118 1.72 -7.37 -8.24
C MET A 118 1.44 -8.00 -6.87
N LEU A 119 1.39 -9.34 -6.76
CA LEU A 119 1.20 -10.04 -5.49
C LEU A 119 2.35 -9.76 -4.50
N ALA A 120 3.59 -9.68 -4.98
CA ALA A 120 4.72 -9.34 -4.12
C ALA A 120 4.68 -7.89 -3.65
N ALA A 121 4.18 -6.96 -4.50
CA ALA A 121 4.10 -5.54 -4.18
C ALA A 121 3.07 -5.20 -3.10
N ILE A 122 2.05 -6.03 -2.87
CA ILE A 122 1.06 -5.81 -1.79
C ILE A 122 1.49 -6.40 -0.44
N VAL A 123 2.50 -7.30 -0.40
CA VAL A 123 2.87 -7.97 0.85
C VAL A 123 3.90 -7.13 1.61
N LYS A 124 3.42 -6.25 2.46
CA LYS A 124 4.20 -5.33 3.29
C LYS A 124 5.07 -6.06 4.32
N TYR A 125 4.58 -7.15 4.87
CA TYR A 125 5.21 -7.93 5.95
C TYR A 125 5.43 -9.38 5.49
N PRO A 126 6.47 -9.70 4.70
CA PRO A 126 6.62 -10.98 4.02
C PRO A 126 7.09 -12.10 4.97
N PHE A 127 6.31 -12.36 6.02
CA PHE A 127 6.56 -13.42 6.99
C PHE A 127 5.27 -13.99 7.58
N ALA A 128 5.38 -15.19 8.17
CA ALA A 128 4.27 -15.95 8.76
C ALA A 128 3.77 -15.32 10.08
N SER A 129 2.53 -15.59 10.45
CA SER A 129 1.85 -15.09 11.66
C SER A 129 2.60 -15.39 12.96
N SER A 130 3.29 -16.51 13.06
CA SER A 130 4.13 -16.87 14.22
C SER A 130 5.32 -15.92 14.45
N LEU A 131 5.63 -15.05 13.48
CA LEU A 131 6.66 -14.02 13.57
C LEU A 131 6.09 -12.61 13.77
N ALA A 132 4.76 -12.48 13.94
CA ALA A 132 4.08 -11.19 14.04
C ALA A 132 4.49 -10.37 15.28
N GLY A 133 4.91 -11.04 16.37
CA GLY A 133 5.31 -10.37 17.62
C GLY A 133 4.20 -9.48 18.19
N ASP A 134 4.59 -8.51 19.01
CA ASP A 134 3.65 -7.59 19.67
C ASP A 134 2.95 -6.63 18.69
N HIS A 135 3.51 -6.42 17.51
CA HIS A 135 2.93 -5.56 16.47
C HIS A 135 1.78 -6.22 15.72
N GLY A 136 1.62 -7.54 15.81
CA GLY A 136 0.54 -8.31 15.20
C GLY A 136 0.52 -8.28 13.67
N LYS A 137 1.60 -7.79 12.99
CA LYS A 137 1.67 -7.65 11.53
C LYS A 137 2.36 -8.85 10.89
N PHE A 138 1.77 -9.37 9.79
CA PHE A 138 2.34 -10.44 8.96
C PHE A 138 1.70 -10.40 7.56
N GLY A 139 2.22 -11.17 6.59
CA GLY A 139 1.84 -10.97 5.18
C GLY A 139 1.05 -12.10 4.54
N PHE A 140 0.99 -13.28 5.15
CA PHE A 140 0.23 -14.41 4.64
C PHE A 140 -0.11 -15.40 5.74
N PHE A 141 -1.31 -15.97 5.68
CA PHE A 141 -1.72 -17.06 6.56
C PHE A 141 -1.01 -18.37 6.20
N THR A 142 -1.00 -19.31 7.12
CA THR A 142 -0.42 -20.65 6.91
C THR A 142 -0.94 -21.32 5.64
N SER A 143 -2.21 -21.13 5.31
CA SER A 143 -2.84 -21.68 4.09
C SER A 143 -2.30 -21.08 2.80
N GLU A 144 -1.78 -19.85 2.81
CA GLU A 144 -1.21 -19.15 1.67
C GLU A 144 0.32 -19.17 1.63
N ALA A 145 0.98 -19.74 2.65
CA ALA A 145 2.45 -19.77 2.77
C ALA A 145 3.14 -20.37 1.53
N ALA A 146 2.65 -21.52 1.04
CA ALA A 146 3.17 -22.16 -0.16
C ALA A 146 2.97 -21.30 -1.43
N THR A 147 1.88 -20.54 -1.50
CA THR A 147 1.62 -19.62 -2.61
C THR A 147 2.61 -18.45 -2.59
N TYR A 148 2.85 -17.86 -1.40
CA TYR A 148 3.83 -16.78 -1.28
C TYR A 148 5.26 -17.28 -1.55
N GLN A 149 5.62 -18.46 -1.05
CA GLN A 149 6.91 -19.09 -1.37
C GLN A 149 7.11 -19.19 -2.89
N LYS A 150 6.10 -19.67 -3.64
CA LYS A 150 6.17 -19.74 -5.10
C LYS A 150 6.38 -18.35 -5.73
N VAL A 151 5.66 -17.33 -5.26
CA VAL A 151 5.85 -15.94 -5.72
C VAL A 151 7.29 -15.48 -5.46
N ALA A 152 7.82 -15.77 -4.27
CA ALA A 152 9.17 -15.38 -3.89
C ALA A 152 10.24 -16.09 -4.74
N ASP A 153 10.09 -17.39 -4.96
CA ASP A 153 11.03 -18.20 -5.76
C ASP A 153 11.06 -17.72 -7.22
N GLU A 154 9.91 -17.48 -7.85
CA GLU A 154 9.81 -17.01 -9.24
C GLU A 154 10.38 -15.59 -9.44
N LEU A 155 10.30 -14.74 -8.42
CA LEU A 155 10.85 -13.38 -8.46
C LEU A 155 12.26 -13.26 -7.89
N GLY A 156 12.86 -14.36 -7.41
CA GLY A 156 14.18 -14.34 -6.77
C GLY A 156 14.21 -13.54 -5.47
N ILE A 157 13.08 -13.43 -4.74
CA ILE A 157 13.02 -12.74 -3.44
C ILE A 157 13.76 -13.57 -2.40
N ARG A 158 14.77 -12.97 -1.78
CA ARG A 158 15.64 -13.66 -0.83
C ARG A 158 14.88 -14.12 0.41
N ARG A 159 14.92 -15.43 0.69
CA ARG A 159 14.50 -16.00 1.98
C ARG A 159 15.49 -15.57 3.08
N LEU A 160 14.95 -15.13 4.21
CA LEU A 160 15.72 -14.66 5.37
C LEU A 160 15.74 -15.67 6.53
N SER A 161 14.75 -16.59 6.58
CA SER A 161 14.70 -17.67 7.58
C SER A 161 15.46 -18.91 7.10
N ALA A 162 16.00 -19.67 8.05
CA ALA A 162 16.63 -20.97 7.77
C ALA A 162 15.61 -22.03 7.38
N GLU A 163 16.10 -23.19 6.89
CA GLU A 163 15.24 -24.33 6.62
C GLU A 163 14.64 -24.89 7.93
N GLY A 164 13.34 -25.17 7.92
CA GLY A 164 12.61 -25.63 9.10
C GLY A 164 12.08 -24.50 10.01
N GLU A 165 12.54 -23.28 9.82
CA GLU A 165 12.01 -22.11 10.54
C GLU A 165 10.77 -21.51 9.86
N PRO A 166 9.92 -20.77 10.61
CA PRO A 166 8.82 -20.02 10.02
C PRO A 166 9.27 -19.13 8.86
N LEU A 167 8.48 -19.08 7.80
CA LEU A 167 8.86 -18.38 6.57
C LEU A 167 9.01 -16.88 6.81
N ARG A 168 10.15 -16.34 6.36
CA ARG A 168 10.46 -14.93 6.33
C ARG A 168 11.28 -14.60 5.08
N TYR A 169 10.85 -13.57 4.36
CA TYR A 169 11.50 -13.12 3.13
C TYR A 169 11.89 -11.64 3.21
N ALA A 170 12.76 -11.20 2.31
CA ALA A 170 12.99 -9.78 2.06
C ALA A 170 11.73 -9.14 1.46
N ARG A 171 11.56 -7.84 1.67
CA ARG A 171 10.48 -7.09 1.02
C ARG A 171 10.77 -6.93 -0.47
N HIS A 172 9.74 -7.05 -1.30
CA HIS A 172 9.86 -6.71 -2.71
C HIS A 172 10.02 -5.19 -2.86
N PRO A 173 10.92 -4.67 -3.74
CA PRO A 173 11.16 -3.23 -3.84
C PRO A 173 9.89 -2.39 -4.08
N LEU A 174 8.96 -2.87 -4.91
CA LEU A 174 7.74 -2.13 -5.23
C LEU A 174 6.76 -1.98 -4.06
N VAL A 175 6.94 -2.73 -2.95
CA VAL A 175 6.15 -2.52 -1.72
C VAL A 175 6.31 -1.09 -1.22
N TYR A 176 7.54 -0.55 -1.26
CA TYR A 176 7.81 0.82 -0.81
C TYR A 176 7.07 1.87 -1.64
N MET A 177 6.80 1.58 -2.93
CA MET A 177 6.01 2.48 -3.77
C MET A 177 4.53 2.42 -3.47
N VAL A 178 4.01 1.24 -3.13
CA VAL A 178 2.62 1.08 -2.69
C VAL A 178 2.40 1.80 -1.37
N GLU A 179 3.32 1.64 -0.40
CA GLU A 179 3.28 2.36 0.88
C GLU A 179 3.37 3.88 0.67
N ALA A 180 4.33 4.35 -0.13
CA ALA A 180 4.48 5.78 -0.39
C ALA A 180 3.23 6.39 -1.05
N ALA A 181 2.60 5.68 -1.98
CA ALA A 181 1.37 6.13 -2.62
C ALA A 181 0.20 6.22 -1.63
N ASP A 182 0.08 5.24 -0.74
CA ASP A 182 -0.94 5.19 0.31
C ASP A 182 -0.74 6.34 1.32
N ASP A 183 0.48 6.49 1.86
CA ASP A 183 0.82 7.53 2.83
C ASP A 183 0.61 8.94 2.26
N ILE A 184 1.04 9.20 1.00
CA ILE A 184 0.83 10.50 0.32
C ILE A 184 -0.65 10.80 0.20
N CYS A 185 -1.46 9.84 -0.24
CA CYS A 185 -2.90 10.04 -0.40
C CYS A 185 -3.58 10.25 0.95
N TYR A 186 -3.29 9.42 1.94
CA TYR A 186 -3.91 9.46 3.26
C TYR A 186 -3.69 10.82 3.94
N GLU A 187 -2.43 11.26 4.06
CA GLU A 187 -2.07 12.49 4.75
C GLU A 187 -2.66 13.75 4.08
N ILE A 188 -2.58 13.81 2.75
CA ILE A 188 -3.02 15.00 2.01
C ILE A 188 -4.54 15.07 1.88
N MET A 189 -5.22 13.92 1.77
CA MET A 189 -6.68 13.88 1.75
C MET A 189 -7.31 14.30 3.07
N ASP A 190 -6.71 13.95 4.19
CA ASP A 190 -7.20 14.36 5.51
C ASP A 190 -7.22 15.89 5.65
N ILE A 191 -6.25 16.59 5.07
CA ILE A 191 -6.22 18.06 5.03
C ILE A 191 -7.37 18.60 4.17
N GLU A 192 -7.57 18.06 2.96
CA GLU A 192 -8.66 18.50 2.06
C GLU A 192 -10.04 18.18 2.66
N ASP A 193 -10.24 17.00 3.23
CA ASP A 193 -11.50 16.61 3.84
C ASP A 193 -11.80 17.47 5.08
N SER A 194 -10.79 17.82 5.87
CA SER A 194 -10.93 18.74 6.99
C SER A 194 -11.39 20.14 6.54
N HIS A 195 -10.91 20.61 5.38
CA HIS A 195 -11.41 21.86 4.76
C HIS A 195 -12.86 21.71 4.31
N LYS A 196 -13.21 20.66 3.56
CA LYS A 196 -14.59 20.39 3.09
C LYS A 196 -15.59 20.27 4.24
N LEU A 197 -15.17 19.66 5.35
CA LEU A 197 -15.98 19.53 6.57
C LEU A 197 -16.01 20.81 7.41
N LYS A 198 -15.30 21.87 7.01
CA LYS A 198 -15.18 23.15 7.72
C LYS A 198 -14.56 23.00 9.12
N ILE A 199 -13.70 22.01 9.30
CA ILE A 199 -12.85 21.83 10.48
C ILE A 199 -11.68 22.80 10.40
N LEU A 200 -11.08 22.92 9.18
CA LEU A 200 -10.05 23.89 8.86
C LEU A 200 -10.64 25.02 7.98
N SER A 201 -10.26 26.25 8.25
CA SER A 201 -10.50 27.37 7.35
C SER A 201 -9.66 27.25 6.08
N PHE A 202 -9.97 28.06 5.06
CA PHE A 202 -9.17 28.12 3.84
C PHE A 202 -7.72 28.53 4.14
N ASP A 203 -7.51 29.56 4.96
CA ASP A 203 -6.17 30.05 5.29
C ASP A 203 -5.34 28.98 6.01
N GLU A 204 -5.92 28.28 7.00
CA GLU A 204 -5.24 27.18 7.69
C GLU A 204 -4.89 26.03 6.73
N THR A 205 -5.80 25.68 5.83
CA THR A 205 -5.58 24.64 4.82
C THR A 205 -4.47 25.05 3.85
N ALA A 206 -4.51 26.28 3.36
CA ALA A 206 -3.49 26.81 2.46
C ALA A 206 -2.12 26.85 3.13
N ASP A 207 -2.04 27.28 4.39
CA ASP A 207 -0.78 27.32 5.15
C ASP A 207 -0.20 25.91 5.35
N LEU A 208 -1.02 24.89 5.65
CA LEU A 208 -0.60 23.51 5.75
C LEU A 208 -0.04 22.99 4.41
N LEU A 209 -0.80 23.12 3.31
CA LEU A 209 -0.39 22.66 1.99
C LEU A 209 0.83 23.42 1.45
N LEU A 210 0.86 24.74 1.59
CA LEU A 210 1.99 25.54 1.14
C LEU A 210 3.22 25.37 2.04
N GLY A 211 3.06 24.88 3.27
CA GLY A 211 4.15 24.59 4.19
C GLY A 211 5.19 23.58 3.66
N PHE A 212 4.82 22.77 2.68
CA PHE A 212 5.75 21.86 2.00
C PHE A 212 6.77 22.58 1.10
N PHE A 213 6.60 23.87 0.80
CA PHE A 213 7.40 24.59 -0.20
C PHE A 213 8.20 25.76 0.40
N ASP A 214 9.29 26.12 -0.27
CA ASP A 214 9.99 27.37 -0.01
C ASP A 214 9.18 28.59 -0.47
N GLU A 215 9.53 29.79 0.03
CA GLU A 215 8.78 31.02 -0.27
C GLU A 215 8.73 31.35 -1.77
N THR A 216 9.77 31.01 -2.53
CA THR A 216 9.79 31.24 -3.97
C THR A 216 8.74 30.39 -4.67
N THR A 217 8.63 29.11 -4.28
CA THR A 217 7.67 28.17 -4.85
C THR A 217 6.25 28.49 -4.38
N LYS A 218 6.04 28.87 -3.12
CA LYS A 218 4.75 29.35 -2.62
C LYS A 218 4.22 30.52 -3.45
N ASN A 219 5.08 31.49 -3.73
CA ASN A 219 4.71 32.66 -4.53
C ASN A 219 4.35 32.26 -5.98
N LYS A 220 5.05 31.29 -6.57
CA LYS A 220 4.70 30.77 -7.91
C LYS A 220 3.34 30.07 -7.91
N ILE A 221 3.03 29.27 -6.88
CA ILE A 221 1.74 28.58 -6.75
C ILE A 221 0.62 29.62 -6.61
N ARG A 222 0.79 30.62 -5.73
CA ARG A 222 -0.20 31.70 -5.56
C ARG A 222 -0.40 32.50 -6.85
N GLN A 223 0.69 32.83 -7.55
CA GLN A 223 0.60 33.57 -8.83
C GLN A 223 -0.15 32.73 -9.87
N ARG A 224 0.08 31.43 -9.93
CA ARG A 224 -0.62 30.54 -10.86
C ARG A 224 -2.14 30.48 -10.59
N ILE A 225 -2.53 30.46 -9.31
CA ILE A 225 -3.95 30.52 -8.91
C ILE A 225 -4.59 31.81 -9.44
N ILE A 226 -3.88 32.93 -9.36
CA ILE A 226 -4.35 34.25 -9.90
C ILE A 226 -4.42 34.22 -11.41
N ASP A 227 -3.37 33.75 -12.08
CA ASP A 227 -3.26 33.70 -13.54
C ASP A 227 -4.33 32.83 -14.20
N GLU A 228 -4.75 31.74 -13.50
CA GLU A 228 -5.81 30.85 -13.95
C GLU A 228 -7.20 31.27 -13.48
N GLU A 229 -7.32 32.41 -12.82
CA GLU A 229 -8.59 32.95 -12.31
C GLU A 229 -9.37 31.98 -11.42
N LEU A 230 -8.66 31.17 -10.62
CA LEU A 230 -9.29 30.23 -9.65
C LEU A 230 -9.87 31.04 -8.49
N THR A 231 -11.19 31.27 -8.50
CA THR A 231 -11.88 32.07 -7.47
C THR A 231 -12.56 31.23 -6.40
N ASP A 232 -12.83 29.96 -6.67
CA ASP A 232 -13.41 29.03 -5.71
C ASP A 232 -12.32 28.49 -4.77
N GLU A 233 -12.55 28.54 -3.46
CA GLU A 233 -11.60 28.10 -2.44
C GLU A 233 -11.30 26.59 -2.55
N ASN A 234 -12.30 25.77 -2.88
CA ASN A 234 -12.10 24.33 -3.03
C ASN A 234 -11.20 24.02 -4.23
N GLU A 235 -11.39 24.74 -5.35
CA GLU A 235 -10.54 24.60 -6.54
C GLU A 235 -9.09 25.03 -6.25
N GLN A 236 -8.89 26.07 -5.44
CA GLN A 236 -7.56 26.47 -5.00
C GLN A 236 -6.90 25.41 -4.13
N VAL A 237 -7.65 24.80 -3.20
CA VAL A 237 -7.17 23.70 -2.36
C VAL A 237 -6.81 22.48 -3.20
N VAL A 238 -7.65 22.11 -4.18
CA VAL A 238 -7.36 20.99 -5.12
C VAL A 238 -6.07 21.26 -5.90
N TYR A 239 -5.85 22.48 -6.37
CA TYR A 239 -4.62 22.86 -7.08
C TYR A 239 -3.38 22.77 -6.16
N MET A 240 -3.45 23.34 -4.95
CA MET A 240 -2.36 23.27 -3.97
C MET A 240 -2.05 21.82 -3.58
N ARG A 241 -3.07 21.00 -3.38
CA ARG A 241 -2.95 19.56 -3.14
C ARG A 241 -2.17 18.86 -4.26
N ALA A 242 -2.54 19.10 -5.50
CA ALA A 242 -1.85 18.52 -6.66
C ALA A 242 -0.35 18.89 -6.70
N CYS A 243 -0.02 20.15 -6.35
CA CYS A 243 1.37 20.59 -6.23
C CYS A 243 2.14 19.83 -5.14
N VAL A 244 1.51 19.60 -3.98
CA VAL A 244 2.12 18.83 -2.86
C VAL A 244 2.35 17.38 -3.25
N ILE A 245 1.34 16.71 -3.83
CA ILE A 245 1.45 15.34 -4.31
C ILE A 245 2.63 15.21 -5.28
N GLY A 246 2.70 16.07 -6.29
CA GLY A 246 3.80 16.04 -7.27
C GLY A 246 5.18 16.28 -6.66
N LYS A 247 5.29 17.09 -5.59
CA LYS A 247 6.54 17.27 -4.84
C LYS A 247 6.91 15.98 -4.10
N LEU A 248 5.98 15.40 -3.35
CA LEU A 248 6.21 14.18 -2.57
C LEU A 248 6.56 12.99 -3.46
N GLU A 249 5.85 12.81 -4.59
CA GLU A 249 6.19 11.81 -5.61
C GLU A 249 7.65 11.94 -6.06
N ASN A 250 8.09 13.15 -6.40
CA ASN A 250 9.47 13.39 -6.83
C ASN A 250 10.50 13.07 -5.74
N GLU A 251 10.21 13.34 -4.48
CA GLU A 251 11.09 13.04 -3.34
C GLU A 251 11.15 11.52 -3.09
N CYS A 252 10.01 10.83 -3.12
CA CYS A 252 9.95 9.37 -3.01
C CYS A 252 10.73 8.66 -4.13
N VAL A 253 10.59 9.12 -5.38
CA VAL A 253 11.31 8.55 -6.52
C VAL A 253 12.83 8.75 -6.38
N LYS A 254 13.29 9.90 -5.87
CA LYS A 254 14.71 10.13 -5.58
C LYS A 254 15.20 9.16 -4.51
N ALA A 255 14.50 9.10 -3.36
CA ALA A 255 14.89 8.23 -2.25
C ALA A 255 14.91 6.74 -2.63
N PHE A 256 14.06 6.32 -3.57
CA PHE A 256 14.03 4.94 -4.06
C PHE A 256 15.21 4.59 -4.97
N LEU A 257 15.77 5.57 -5.70
CA LEU A 257 16.82 5.36 -6.72
C LEU A 257 18.24 5.68 -6.22
N ASP A 258 18.36 6.31 -5.04
CA ASP A 258 19.62 6.61 -4.36
C ASP A 258 20.09 5.40 -3.53
#